data_2e9e6673da3b3d8d7324363e80b2c6b6
#
_entry.id   2e9e6673da3b3d8d7324363e80b2c6b6
#
_cell.length_a   1.000
_cell.length_b   1.000
_cell.length_c   1.000
_cell.angle_alpha   90.00
_cell.angle_beta   90.00
_cell.angle_gamma   90.00
#
_symmetry.space_group_name_H-M   'P 1'
#
loop_
_entity.id
_entity.type
_entity.pdbx_description
1 polymer ?
#
loop_
_entity_poly.entity_id
_entity_poly.type
_entity_poly.pdbx_seq_one_letter_code
_entity_poly.pdbx_strand_id
1 'polypeptide(L)'
;MWTQALKRAARLLCGDYTAYYIYRQAAAAAPASDRPDPDVLPIDSQGLAALVDPHLAEHAAYAGVDSTAFCLSVAGTPAAVCFFWAGERYRRHSQAFWPLAPAQANLMQIVTSPRARGQGAATRLIAESARRMSAAGWQVLYARVWHSHVASWMAFERAGWRRVALVLEINPWRRKSPWRLRFALGLDR
;
A
#
# COMPACT_ATOMS: atom_id res chain seq x y z
N MET A 1 23.01 13.57 18.40
CA MET A 1 23.97 12.45 18.49
C MET A 1 23.42 11.22 19.23
N TRP A 2 22.63 11.37 20.27
CA TRP A 2 22.09 10.25 21.06
C TRP A 2 21.18 9.28 20.28
N THR A 3 20.43 9.76 19.30
CA THR A 3 19.52 8.94 18.49
C THR A 3 20.23 7.89 17.62
N GLN A 4 21.42 8.16 17.13
CA GLN A 4 22.19 7.21 16.32
C GLN A 4 22.82 6.10 17.18
N ALA A 5 23.33 6.45 18.36
CA ALA A 5 23.89 5.49 19.30
C ALA A 5 22.81 4.55 19.85
N LEU A 6 21.62 5.08 20.17
CA LEU A 6 20.48 4.29 20.61
C LEU A 6 20.00 3.31 19.53
N LYS A 7 19.96 3.75 18.28
CA LYS A 7 19.63 2.89 17.12
C LYS A 7 20.67 1.79 16.91
N ARG A 8 21.95 2.08 17.10
CA ARG A 8 23.03 1.08 17.03
C ARG A 8 22.93 0.06 18.16
N ALA A 9 22.71 0.51 19.39
CA ALA A 9 22.53 -0.36 20.55
C ALA A 9 21.27 -1.25 20.40
N ALA A 10 20.16 -0.69 19.94
CA ALA A 10 18.95 -1.44 19.65
C ALA A 10 19.17 -2.51 18.57
N ARG A 11 19.92 -2.20 17.49
CA ARG A 11 20.27 -3.18 16.46
C ARG A 11 21.19 -4.29 16.98
N LEU A 12 22.11 -3.99 17.87
CA LEU A 12 23.00 -4.99 18.49
C LEU A 12 22.24 -5.93 19.43
N LEU A 13 21.24 -5.42 20.15
CA LEU A 13 20.47 -6.20 21.12
C LEU A 13 19.26 -6.92 20.49
N CYS A 14 18.58 -6.27 19.56
CA CYS A 14 17.32 -6.77 18.98
C CYS A 14 17.49 -7.33 17.56
N GLY A 15 18.69 -7.23 16.95
CA GLY A 15 18.88 -7.54 15.53
C GLY A 15 18.19 -6.51 14.64
N ASP A 16 17.76 -6.96 13.44
CA ASP A 16 17.02 -6.09 12.53
C ASP A 16 15.57 -5.90 13.04
N TYR A 17 15.15 -4.65 13.10
CA TYR A 17 13.79 -4.30 13.44
C TYR A 17 13.14 -3.47 12.32
N THR A 18 11.87 -3.65 12.14
CA THR A 18 11.06 -2.85 11.21
C THR A 18 9.78 -2.40 11.88
N ALA A 19 9.34 -1.18 11.58
CA ALA A 19 8.10 -0.65 12.08
C ALA A 19 7.23 -0.18 10.92
N TYR A 20 5.95 -0.53 10.94
CA TYR A 20 5.01 -0.14 9.90
C TYR A 20 3.60 0.04 10.45
N TYR A 21 2.84 0.89 9.78
CA TYR A 21 1.41 1.07 10.04
C TYR A 21 0.59 0.14 9.15
N ILE A 22 -0.50 -0.37 9.72
CA ILE A 22 -1.57 -1.00 8.96
C ILE A 22 -2.65 0.05 8.75
N TYR A 23 -2.95 0.32 7.50
CA TYR A 23 -4.06 1.14 7.07
C TYR A 23 -5.25 0.28 6.68
N ARG A 24 -6.44 0.80 6.90
CA ARG A 24 -7.71 0.18 6.54
C ARG A 24 -8.63 1.20 5.89
N GLN A 25 -9.32 0.77 4.83
CA GLN A 25 -10.43 1.47 4.21
C GLN A 25 -11.62 0.51 4.13
N ALA A 26 -12.75 0.87 4.73
CA ALA A 26 -14.00 0.15 4.55
C ALA A 26 -14.75 0.72 3.34
N ALA A 27 -15.50 -0.11 2.61
CA ALA A 27 -16.29 0.33 1.47
C ALA A 27 -17.27 1.46 1.84
N ALA A 28 -17.92 1.34 3.00
CA ALA A 28 -18.86 2.36 3.50
C ALA A 28 -18.21 3.69 3.88
N ALA A 29 -16.87 3.72 4.05
CA ALA A 29 -16.11 4.91 4.40
C ALA A 29 -15.29 5.45 3.22
N ALA A 30 -15.45 4.89 2.02
CA ALA A 30 -14.84 5.46 0.82
C ALA A 30 -15.42 6.86 0.61
N PRO A 31 -14.57 7.90 0.41
CA PRO A 31 -15.09 9.24 0.18
C PRO A 31 -16.03 9.21 -1.02
N ALA A 32 -17.25 9.65 -0.79
CA ALA A 32 -18.25 9.81 -1.83
C ALA A 32 -17.84 11.00 -2.72
N SER A 33 -16.92 10.76 -3.64
CA SER A 33 -16.78 11.64 -4.78
C SER A 33 -17.94 11.31 -5.71
N ASP A 34 -18.82 12.28 -5.95
CA ASP A 34 -19.97 12.11 -6.86
C ASP A 34 -19.54 11.83 -8.31
N ARG A 35 -18.29 12.02 -8.63
CA ARG A 35 -17.74 11.74 -9.96
C ARG A 35 -16.49 10.86 -9.88
N PRO A 36 -16.44 9.75 -10.65
CA PRO A 36 -15.23 8.97 -10.84
C PRO A 36 -14.11 9.84 -11.40
N ASP A 37 -12.89 9.62 -10.95
CA ASP A 37 -11.72 10.21 -11.59
C ASP A 37 -11.49 9.48 -12.93
N PRO A 38 -11.72 10.13 -14.10
CA PRO A 38 -11.62 9.47 -15.40
C PRO A 38 -10.17 9.11 -15.76
N ASP A 39 -9.22 9.73 -15.11
CA ASP A 39 -7.79 9.53 -15.37
C ASP A 39 -7.25 8.26 -14.67
N VAL A 40 -8.01 7.65 -13.76
CA VAL A 40 -7.62 6.41 -13.09
C VAL A 40 -8.32 5.23 -13.75
N LEU A 41 -7.58 4.40 -14.46
CA LEU A 41 -8.12 3.25 -15.20
C LEU A 41 -7.49 1.93 -14.73
N PRO A 42 -8.23 0.80 -14.85
CA PRO A 42 -7.63 -0.51 -14.70
C PRO A 42 -6.53 -0.72 -15.73
N ILE A 43 -5.48 -1.44 -15.33
CA ILE A 43 -4.37 -1.79 -16.20
C ILE A 43 -3.93 -3.23 -15.91
N ASP A 44 -3.64 -3.99 -16.93
CA ASP A 44 -3.13 -5.35 -16.82
C ASP A 44 -1.59 -5.42 -16.95
N SER A 45 -1.04 -6.63 -16.88
CA SER A 45 0.40 -6.82 -16.97
C SER A 45 0.97 -6.41 -18.33
N GLN A 46 0.21 -6.59 -19.41
CA GLN A 46 0.63 -6.22 -20.75
C GLN A 46 0.64 -4.70 -20.90
N GLY A 47 -0.40 -4.02 -20.49
CA GLY A 47 -0.48 -2.56 -20.47
C GLY A 47 0.63 -1.93 -19.64
N LEU A 48 0.93 -2.51 -18.45
CA LEU A 48 2.03 -2.06 -17.60
C LEU A 48 3.38 -2.21 -18.28
N ALA A 49 3.66 -3.36 -18.91
CA ALA A 49 4.91 -3.61 -19.61
C ALA A 49 5.11 -2.69 -20.82
N ALA A 50 4.01 -2.19 -21.40
CA ALA A 50 4.02 -1.27 -22.54
C ALA A 50 4.17 0.21 -22.11
N LEU A 51 4.21 0.54 -20.82
CA LEU A 51 4.39 1.91 -20.37
C LEU A 51 5.77 2.44 -20.75
N VAL A 52 5.80 3.67 -21.27
CA VAL A 52 7.05 4.33 -21.67
C VAL A 52 7.94 4.67 -20.47
N ASP A 53 7.33 4.92 -19.29
CA ASP A 53 8.10 5.18 -18.07
C ASP A 53 8.60 3.87 -17.46
N PRO A 54 9.92 3.58 -17.54
CA PRO A 54 10.48 2.33 -17.06
C PRO A 54 10.29 2.15 -15.54
N HIS A 55 10.22 3.25 -14.79
CA HIS A 55 9.99 3.21 -13.34
C HIS A 55 8.59 2.67 -12.99
N LEU A 56 7.61 2.82 -13.87
CA LEU A 56 6.30 2.21 -13.72
C LEU A 56 6.26 0.80 -14.32
N ALA A 57 6.86 0.62 -15.50
CA ALA A 57 6.84 -0.64 -16.26
C ALA A 57 7.54 -1.80 -15.52
N GLU A 58 8.61 -1.54 -14.77
CA GLU A 58 9.34 -2.55 -13.99
C GLU A 58 8.46 -3.28 -12.96
N HIS A 59 7.29 -2.72 -12.64
CA HIS A 59 6.33 -3.30 -11.69
C HIS A 59 5.27 -4.18 -12.35
N ALA A 60 5.37 -4.47 -13.66
CA ALA A 60 4.39 -5.30 -14.39
C ALA A 60 4.16 -6.68 -13.75
N ALA A 61 5.16 -7.25 -13.09
CA ALA A 61 5.05 -8.52 -12.37
C ALA A 61 4.10 -8.47 -11.15
N TYR A 62 3.74 -7.28 -10.66
CA TYR A 62 2.74 -7.14 -9.60
C TYR A 62 1.31 -7.36 -10.11
N ALA A 63 1.05 -7.24 -11.40
CA ALA A 63 -0.24 -7.58 -12.01
C ALA A 63 -0.34 -9.08 -12.33
N GLY A 64 -1.56 -9.58 -12.54
CA GLY A 64 -1.84 -10.98 -12.89
C GLY A 64 -2.98 -11.58 -12.07
N VAL A 65 -3.03 -12.90 -11.97
CA VAL A 65 -4.08 -13.62 -11.22
C VAL A 65 -4.09 -13.14 -9.76
N ASP A 66 -5.29 -12.98 -9.18
CA ASP A 66 -5.52 -12.46 -7.83
C ASP A 66 -4.90 -11.06 -7.59
N SER A 67 -4.72 -10.28 -8.66
CA SER A 67 -4.27 -8.89 -8.61
C SER A 67 -5.22 -7.99 -9.40
N THR A 68 -5.55 -6.84 -8.82
CA THR A 68 -6.22 -5.74 -9.53
C THR A 68 -5.29 -4.54 -9.53
N ALA A 69 -4.96 -4.03 -10.71
CA ALA A 69 -4.06 -2.90 -10.86
C ALA A 69 -4.78 -1.69 -11.49
N PHE A 70 -4.36 -0.49 -11.09
CA PHE A 70 -4.84 0.76 -11.63
C PHE A 70 -3.67 1.67 -12.00
N CYS A 71 -3.87 2.43 -13.08
CA CYS A 71 -2.95 3.48 -13.53
C CYS A 71 -3.67 4.82 -13.49
N LEU A 72 -3.02 5.83 -12.92
CA LEU A 72 -3.41 7.23 -13.05
C LEU A 72 -2.59 7.85 -14.17
N SER A 73 -3.27 8.49 -15.11
CA SER A 73 -2.64 9.38 -16.12
C SER A 73 -2.88 10.83 -15.76
N VAL A 74 -1.92 11.70 -16.05
CA VAL A 74 -2.03 13.15 -15.93
C VAL A 74 -1.74 13.73 -17.29
N ALA A 75 -2.68 14.47 -17.86
CA ALA A 75 -2.61 14.99 -19.22
C ALA A 75 -2.23 13.89 -20.26
N GLY A 76 -2.86 12.73 -20.13
CA GLY A 76 -2.61 11.57 -21.02
C GLY A 76 -1.31 10.81 -20.78
N THR A 77 -0.49 11.24 -19.81
CA THR A 77 0.79 10.59 -19.49
C THR A 77 0.66 9.76 -18.21
N PRO A 78 1.03 8.47 -18.19
CA PRO A 78 1.05 7.64 -16.99
C PRO A 78 1.90 8.28 -15.88
N ALA A 79 1.29 8.47 -14.70
CA ALA A 79 1.88 9.19 -13.59
C ALA A 79 2.07 8.33 -12.34
N ALA A 80 1.18 7.35 -12.11
CA ALA A 80 1.29 6.44 -10.97
C ALA A 80 0.54 5.14 -11.26
N VAL A 81 0.97 4.04 -10.61
CA VAL A 81 0.32 2.73 -10.65
C VAL A 81 0.17 2.16 -9.24
N CYS A 82 -0.88 1.38 -9.00
CA CYS A 82 -1.05 0.66 -7.74
C CYS A 82 -1.60 -0.75 -7.98
N PHE A 83 -1.39 -1.63 -6.98
CA PHE A 83 -1.69 -3.06 -7.09
C PHE A 83 -2.37 -3.55 -5.82
N PHE A 84 -3.58 -4.07 -5.97
CA PHE A 84 -4.30 -4.76 -4.92
C PHE A 84 -4.16 -6.27 -5.12
N TRP A 85 -3.78 -6.98 -4.08
CA TRP A 85 -3.69 -8.44 -4.09
C TRP A 85 -4.69 -9.03 -3.11
N ALA A 86 -5.22 -10.19 -3.51
CA ALA A 86 -6.12 -11.01 -2.71
C ALA A 86 -5.76 -12.50 -2.84
N GLY A 87 -6.62 -13.38 -2.39
CA GLY A 87 -6.56 -14.81 -2.62
C GLY A 87 -5.20 -15.47 -2.37
N GLU A 88 -4.85 -16.40 -3.23
CA GLU A 88 -3.60 -17.16 -3.14
C GLU A 88 -2.37 -16.30 -3.37
N ARG A 89 -2.44 -15.33 -4.26
CA ARG A 89 -1.32 -14.45 -4.54
C ARG A 89 -0.86 -13.71 -3.28
N TYR A 90 -1.81 -13.16 -2.53
CA TYR A 90 -1.48 -12.51 -1.27
C TYR A 90 -0.98 -13.49 -0.22
N ARG A 91 -1.67 -14.62 -0.03
CA ARG A 91 -1.34 -15.60 1.02
C ARG A 91 0.07 -16.18 0.88
N ARG A 92 0.53 -16.42 -0.35
CA ARG A 92 1.87 -16.98 -0.64
C ARG A 92 3.00 -15.97 -0.56
N HIS A 93 2.67 -14.69 -0.49
CA HIS A 93 3.72 -13.67 -0.46
C HIS A 93 4.36 -13.56 0.92
N SER A 94 5.69 -13.49 0.96
CA SER A 94 6.48 -13.41 2.21
C SER A 94 6.12 -12.22 3.10
N GLN A 95 5.55 -11.18 2.51
CA GLN A 95 5.10 -9.98 3.21
C GLN A 95 3.60 -10.00 3.56
N ALA A 96 2.90 -11.12 3.35
CA ALA A 96 1.54 -11.28 3.85
C ALA A 96 1.58 -11.22 5.39
N PHE A 97 1.09 -10.13 5.93
CA PHE A 97 1.18 -9.83 7.36
C PHE A 97 -0.15 -10.05 8.10
N TRP A 98 -1.20 -10.35 7.35
CA TRP A 98 -2.57 -10.36 7.83
C TRP A 98 -3.43 -11.31 7.01
N PRO A 99 -4.15 -12.24 7.63
CA PRO A 99 -5.07 -13.07 6.87
C PRO A 99 -6.22 -12.21 6.32
N LEU A 100 -6.41 -12.26 5.01
CA LEU A 100 -7.53 -11.61 4.36
C LEU A 100 -8.72 -12.56 4.32
N ALA A 101 -9.88 -12.07 4.77
CA ALA A 101 -11.16 -12.75 4.59
C ALA A 101 -11.67 -12.59 3.13
N PRO A 102 -12.68 -13.35 2.72
CA PRO A 102 -13.37 -13.09 1.45
C PRO A 102 -13.79 -11.63 1.32
N ALA A 103 -13.76 -11.10 0.11
CA ALA A 103 -14.02 -9.69 -0.21
C ALA A 103 -13.09 -8.67 0.48
N GLN A 104 -11.89 -9.11 0.89
CA GLN A 104 -10.83 -8.24 1.38
C GLN A 104 -9.61 -8.30 0.46
N ALA A 105 -8.96 -7.16 0.25
CA ALA A 105 -7.75 -7.06 -0.55
C ALA A 105 -6.72 -6.18 0.16
N ASN A 106 -5.44 -6.38 -0.21
CA ASN A 106 -4.35 -5.57 0.29
C ASN A 106 -3.71 -4.76 -0.84
N LEU A 107 -3.57 -3.46 -0.66
CA LEU A 107 -2.77 -2.62 -1.53
C LEU A 107 -1.29 -2.93 -1.24
N MET A 108 -0.69 -3.73 -2.12
CA MET A 108 0.67 -4.25 -1.95
C MET A 108 1.74 -3.27 -2.35
N GLN A 109 1.48 -2.52 -3.42
CA GLN A 109 2.44 -1.59 -3.97
C GLN A 109 1.74 -0.37 -4.58
N ILE A 110 2.37 0.78 -4.42
CA ILE A 110 2.05 2.01 -5.13
C ILE A 110 3.35 2.66 -5.59
N VAL A 111 3.37 3.06 -6.85
CA VAL A 111 4.53 3.68 -7.48
C VAL A 111 4.09 4.95 -8.17
N THR A 112 4.82 6.03 -7.93
CA THR A 112 4.59 7.32 -8.60
C THR A 112 5.83 7.67 -9.39
N SER A 113 5.65 7.96 -10.68
CA SER A 113 6.71 8.47 -11.56
C SER A 113 7.43 9.64 -10.89
N PRO A 114 8.77 9.70 -10.94
CA PRO A 114 9.53 10.81 -10.38
C PRO A 114 9.02 12.19 -10.80
N ARG A 115 8.55 12.31 -12.05
CA ARG A 115 8.01 13.55 -12.62
C ARG A 115 6.68 14.01 -12.01
N ALA A 116 5.89 13.06 -11.45
CA ALA A 116 4.57 13.33 -10.86
C ALA A 116 4.59 13.40 -9.32
N ARG A 117 5.76 13.25 -8.69
CA ARG A 117 5.90 13.36 -7.25
C ARG A 117 5.58 14.76 -6.75
N GLY A 118 5.03 14.85 -5.53
CA GLY A 118 4.64 16.13 -4.92
C GLY A 118 3.36 16.75 -5.48
N GLN A 119 2.77 16.22 -6.55
CA GLN A 119 1.59 16.74 -7.24
C GLN A 119 0.28 16.06 -6.82
N GLY A 120 0.27 15.27 -5.76
CA GLY A 120 -0.93 14.59 -5.26
C GLY A 120 -1.33 13.31 -6.03
N ALA A 121 -0.55 12.88 -7.03
CA ALA A 121 -0.86 11.72 -7.88
C ALA A 121 -1.13 10.45 -7.05
N ALA A 122 -0.30 10.16 -6.04
CA ALA A 122 -0.50 9.01 -5.15
C ALA A 122 -1.83 9.09 -4.41
N THR A 123 -2.19 10.26 -3.86
CA THR A 123 -3.45 10.47 -3.13
C THR A 123 -4.66 10.24 -4.05
N ARG A 124 -4.65 10.81 -5.26
CA ARG A 124 -5.71 10.62 -6.26
C ARG A 124 -5.87 9.14 -6.61
N LEU A 125 -4.75 8.47 -6.92
CA LEU A 125 -4.76 7.06 -7.29
C LEU A 125 -5.28 6.18 -6.15
N ILE A 126 -4.83 6.38 -4.90
CA ILE A 126 -5.27 5.62 -3.72
C ILE A 126 -6.78 5.81 -3.49
N ALA A 127 -7.28 7.04 -3.54
CA ALA A 127 -8.68 7.34 -3.30
C ALA A 127 -9.58 6.72 -4.37
N GLU A 128 -9.28 6.95 -5.65
CA GLU A 128 -10.11 6.46 -6.73
C GLU A 128 -10.03 4.95 -6.91
N SER A 129 -8.83 4.34 -6.79
CA SER A 129 -8.71 2.89 -6.84
C SER A 129 -9.48 2.20 -5.72
N ALA A 130 -9.46 2.76 -4.50
CA ALA A 130 -10.27 2.24 -3.38
C ALA A 130 -11.77 2.34 -3.67
N ARG A 131 -12.24 3.44 -4.26
CA ARG A 131 -13.63 3.61 -4.68
C ARG A 131 -14.03 2.57 -5.74
N ARG A 132 -13.19 2.34 -6.75
CA ARG A 132 -13.42 1.32 -7.78
C ARG A 132 -13.42 -0.10 -7.22
N MET A 133 -12.51 -0.41 -6.32
CA MET A 133 -12.49 -1.69 -5.61
C MET A 133 -13.79 -1.89 -4.82
N SER A 134 -14.26 -0.86 -4.11
CA SER A 134 -15.54 -0.92 -3.38
C SER A 134 -16.72 -1.13 -4.32
N ALA A 135 -16.77 -0.45 -5.46
CA ALA A 135 -17.79 -0.64 -6.48
C ALA A 135 -17.76 -2.05 -7.11
N ALA A 136 -16.60 -2.71 -7.14
CA ALA A 136 -16.42 -4.09 -7.57
C ALA A 136 -16.76 -5.13 -6.48
N GLY A 137 -17.27 -4.71 -5.31
CA GLY A 137 -17.73 -5.60 -4.24
C GLY A 137 -16.72 -5.89 -3.15
N TRP A 138 -15.53 -5.27 -3.17
CA TRP A 138 -14.56 -5.39 -2.10
C TRP A 138 -15.03 -4.59 -0.87
N GLN A 139 -15.13 -5.26 0.28
CA GLN A 139 -15.70 -4.68 1.50
C GLN A 139 -14.66 -3.94 2.34
N VAL A 140 -13.44 -4.47 2.39
CA VAL A 140 -12.35 -3.90 3.18
C VAL A 140 -11.04 -3.98 2.42
N LEU A 141 -10.34 -2.87 2.39
CA LEU A 141 -9.00 -2.77 1.82
C LEU A 141 -8.00 -2.49 2.93
N TYR A 142 -6.86 -3.14 2.85
CA TYR A 142 -5.73 -2.94 3.76
C TYR A 142 -4.50 -2.44 3.00
N ALA A 143 -3.60 -1.80 3.71
CA ALA A 143 -2.26 -1.48 3.21
C ALA A 143 -1.26 -1.52 4.37
N ARG A 144 -0.01 -1.90 4.05
CA ARG A 144 1.13 -1.79 4.95
C ARG A 144 2.02 -0.66 4.50
N VAL A 145 2.25 0.31 5.38
CA VAL A 145 3.10 1.47 5.07
C VAL A 145 4.20 1.60 6.13
N TRP A 146 5.46 1.59 5.69
CA TRP A 146 6.59 1.77 6.57
C TRP A 146 6.49 3.10 7.34
N HIS A 147 6.75 3.07 8.65
CA HIS A 147 6.63 4.27 9.48
C HIS A 147 7.56 5.40 9.02
N SER A 148 8.68 5.06 8.37
CA SER A 148 9.64 6.02 7.82
C SER A 148 9.21 6.65 6.49
N HIS A 149 8.20 6.09 5.81
CA HIS A 149 7.72 6.59 4.52
C HIS A 149 6.64 7.66 4.72
N VAL A 150 7.06 8.83 5.21
CA VAL A 150 6.16 9.96 5.55
C VAL A 150 5.26 10.34 4.40
N ALA A 151 5.79 10.47 3.19
CA ALA A 151 5.00 10.83 2.00
C ALA A 151 3.89 9.80 1.70
N SER A 152 4.18 8.49 1.90
CA SER A 152 3.19 7.44 1.68
C SER A 152 2.07 7.51 2.70
N TRP A 153 2.36 7.54 4.01
CA TRP A 153 1.27 7.55 4.98
C TRP A 153 0.45 8.84 4.92
N MET A 154 1.04 9.99 4.58
CA MET A 154 0.28 11.22 4.31
C MET A 154 -0.66 11.06 3.11
N ALA A 155 -0.25 10.37 2.04
CA ALA A 155 -1.10 10.11 0.89
C ALA A 155 -2.29 9.22 1.25
N PHE A 156 -2.07 8.16 2.04
CA PHE A 156 -3.15 7.29 2.54
C PHE A 156 -4.15 8.04 3.41
N GLU A 157 -3.68 8.88 4.35
CA GLU A 157 -4.56 9.66 5.22
C GLU A 157 -5.39 10.68 4.46
N ARG A 158 -4.77 11.39 3.51
CA ARG A 158 -5.48 12.32 2.62
C ARG A 158 -6.49 11.62 1.72
N ALA A 159 -6.25 10.34 1.38
CA ALA A 159 -7.18 9.51 0.64
C ALA A 159 -8.28 8.87 1.53
N GLY A 160 -8.37 9.25 2.82
CA GLY A 160 -9.42 8.79 3.72
C GLY A 160 -9.16 7.44 4.39
N TRP A 161 -7.97 6.86 4.22
CA TRP A 161 -7.60 5.62 4.91
C TRP A 161 -7.23 5.90 6.36
N ARG A 162 -7.55 4.95 7.25
CA ARG A 162 -7.30 5.07 8.69
C ARG A 162 -6.22 4.12 9.15
N ARG A 163 -5.33 4.57 10.02
CA ARG A 163 -4.39 3.69 10.73
C ARG A 163 -5.15 2.86 11.75
N VAL A 164 -5.00 1.54 11.68
CA VAL A 164 -5.66 0.61 12.60
C VAL A 164 -4.68 -0.12 13.50
N ALA A 165 -3.41 -0.17 13.14
CA ALA A 165 -2.37 -0.74 13.98
C ALA A 165 -0.99 -0.18 13.64
N LEU A 166 -0.10 -0.16 14.64
CA LEU A 166 1.35 -0.10 14.48
C LEU A 166 1.89 -1.50 14.74
N VAL A 167 2.72 -2.00 13.85
CA VAL A 167 3.40 -3.28 14.02
C VAL A 167 4.90 -3.05 14.10
N LEU A 168 5.51 -3.62 15.12
CA LEU A 168 6.95 -3.69 15.29
C LEU A 168 7.39 -5.14 15.05
N GLU A 169 8.17 -5.36 14.02
CA GLU A 169 8.83 -6.63 13.77
C GLU A 169 10.26 -6.58 14.29
N ILE A 170 10.63 -7.54 15.10
CA ILE A 170 11.97 -7.69 15.67
C ILE A 170 12.49 -9.04 15.22
N ASN A 171 13.63 -9.06 14.56
CA ASN A 171 14.26 -10.30 14.10
C ASN A 171 15.60 -10.53 14.81
N PRO A 172 15.59 -10.92 16.09
CA PRO A 172 16.81 -11.19 16.84
C PRO A 172 17.51 -12.38 16.22
N TRP A 173 18.80 -12.24 15.99
CA TRP A 173 19.66 -13.30 15.44
C TRP A 173 19.19 -13.92 14.11
N ARG A 174 18.54 -13.15 13.25
CA ARG A 174 18.07 -13.56 11.90
C ARG A 174 17.26 -14.85 11.91
N ARG A 175 16.33 -14.97 12.86
CA ARG A 175 15.42 -16.13 12.93
C ARG A 175 14.57 -16.22 11.68
N LYS A 176 14.15 -17.45 11.33
CA LYS A 176 13.23 -17.70 10.18
C LYS A 176 11.89 -16.96 10.30
N SER A 177 11.45 -16.66 11.53
CA SER A 177 10.23 -15.90 11.78
C SER A 177 10.51 -14.76 12.76
N PRO A 178 10.29 -13.50 12.39
CA PRO A 178 10.43 -12.37 13.30
C PRO A 178 9.34 -12.39 14.38
N TRP A 179 9.64 -11.80 15.53
CA TRP A 179 8.63 -11.49 16.51
C TRP A 179 7.83 -10.27 16.05
N ARG A 180 6.51 -10.34 16.14
CA ARG A 180 5.60 -9.26 15.75
C ARG A 180 4.84 -8.77 16.97
N LEU A 181 5.10 -7.54 17.37
CA LEU A 181 4.34 -6.82 18.38
C LEU A 181 3.35 -5.90 17.66
N ARG A 182 2.07 -6.09 17.93
CA ARG A 182 1.00 -5.31 17.32
C ARG A 182 0.34 -4.43 18.37
N PHE A 183 0.33 -3.13 18.11
CA PHE A 183 -0.35 -2.13 18.90
C PHE A 183 -1.57 -1.66 18.12
N ALA A 184 -2.78 -1.95 18.61
CA ALA A 184 -3.99 -1.42 18.01
C ALA A 184 -3.99 0.11 18.19
N LEU A 185 -4.19 0.83 17.10
CA LEU A 185 -4.43 2.27 17.12
C LEU A 185 -5.95 2.39 17.06
N GLY A 186 -6.55 2.90 18.14
CA GLY A 186 -7.98 2.86 18.35
C GLY A 186 -8.79 3.24 17.11
N LEU A 187 -9.74 2.39 16.78
CA LEU A 187 -10.86 2.75 15.91
C LEU A 187 -11.84 3.58 16.78
N ASP A 188 -11.36 4.70 17.30
CA ASP A 188 -12.23 5.56 18.08
C ASP A 188 -13.14 6.32 17.13
N ARG A 189 -14.39 5.85 17.20
CA ARG A 189 -15.72 6.44 17.00
C ARG A 189 -16.08 6.87 15.60
#